data_001bcfd6b4c311d903cc3485a2780b6a
#
_entry.id   001bcfd6b4c311d903cc3485a2780b6a
#
_cell.length_a   1.000
_cell.length_b   1.000
_cell.length_c   1.000
_cell.angle_alpha   90.00
_cell.angle_beta   90.00
_cell.angle_gamma   90.00
#
_symmetry.space_group_name_H-M   'P 1'
#
loop_
_entity.id
_entity.type
_entity.pdbx_description
1 polymer ?
#
loop_
_entity_poly.entity_id
_entity_poly.type
_entity_poly.pdbx_seq_one_letter_code
_entity_poly.pdbx_strand_id
1 'polypeptide(L)'
;ETLDFTIELTLTNDLASDGKYEQKKSDYKECQLDIADSHILMKGRVKDNDLQFASYLAWQTDGDIRVRSDKVQISGASYANLFLAAKTDFAQNPASNYRKKIDIAKQVKDLVKTAKEKGYTQLKSRHVEDYQALFQRVQLDLGANDDISTTDDLLKNYEPQEGQALEELFFQYGRY
;
A
#
# COMPACT_ATOMS: atom_id res chain seq x y z
N GLU A 1 6.20 20.46 15.65
CA GLU A 1 5.93 19.12 16.23
C GLU A 1 6.89 18.11 15.61
N THR A 2 7.44 17.21 16.42
CA THR A 2 8.27 16.09 15.95
C THR A 2 7.46 14.80 15.94
N LEU A 3 7.83 13.88 15.05
CA LEU A 3 7.19 12.57 14.88
C LEU A 3 8.09 11.49 15.44
N ASP A 4 7.51 10.61 16.24
CA ASP A 4 8.12 9.36 16.68
C ASP A 4 7.25 8.20 16.23
N PHE A 5 7.81 7.26 15.46
CA PHE A 5 7.04 6.13 14.98
C PHE A 5 7.91 4.89 14.72
N THR A 6 7.25 3.75 14.64
CA THR A 6 7.89 2.47 14.35
C THR A 6 7.38 1.95 13.01
N ILE A 7 8.30 1.49 12.17
CA ILE A 7 7.98 0.81 10.92
C ILE A 7 8.22 -0.68 11.10
N GLU A 8 7.20 -1.47 10.80
CA GLU A 8 7.27 -2.92 10.76
C GLU A 8 6.64 -3.41 9.44
N LEU A 9 7.30 -4.34 8.77
CA LEU A 9 6.80 -4.99 7.59
C LEU A 9 6.38 -6.42 7.95
N THR A 10 5.10 -6.66 7.99
CA THR A 10 4.53 -7.96 8.34
C THR A 10 3.91 -8.63 7.13
N LEU A 11 4.01 -9.94 7.07
CA LEU A 11 3.27 -10.77 6.13
C LEU A 11 2.18 -11.51 6.90
N THR A 12 0.93 -11.11 6.68
CA THR A 12 -0.21 -11.82 7.24
C THR A 12 -0.44 -13.13 6.49
N ASN A 13 -0.70 -14.19 7.24
CA ASN A 13 -1.00 -15.51 6.67
C ASN A 13 -2.51 -15.77 6.51
N ASP A 14 -3.33 -14.75 6.64
CA ASP A 14 -4.78 -14.88 6.64
C ASP A 14 -5.28 -15.17 5.22
N LEU A 15 -5.39 -16.45 4.91
CA LEU A 15 -6.26 -16.92 3.84
C LEU A 15 -7.62 -17.21 4.48
N ALA A 16 -8.51 -16.23 4.50
CA ALA A 16 -9.91 -16.46 4.76
C ALA A 16 -10.52 -17.22 3.58
N SER A 17 -10.61 -18.54 3.66
CA SER A 17 -11.27 -19.33 2.63
C SER A 17 -12.78 -19.51 2.85
N ASP A 18 -13.30 -19.15 4.03
CA ASP A 18 -14.70 -19.44 4.39
C ASP A 18 -15.31 -18.54 5.48
N GLY A 19 -14.72 -17.37 5.71
CA GLY A 19 -15.20 -16.42 6.72
C GLY A 19 -14.94 -16.84 8.18
N LYS A 20 -14.24 -17.95 8.39
CA LYS A 20 -13.77 -18.37 9.71
C LYS A 20 -12.26 -18.12 9.79
N TYR A 21 -11.89 -17.02 10.46
CA TYR A 21 -10.50 -16.72 10.80
C TYR A 21 -9.98 -17.73 11.84
N GLU A 22 -9.64 -18.92 11.42
CA GLU A 22 -8.72 -19.74 12.20
C GLU A 22 -7.31 -19.28 11.87
N GLN A 23 -6.62 -18.69 12.86
CA GLN A 23 -5.16 -18.53 12.86
C GLN A 23 -4.49 -19.90 12.81
N LYS A 24 -4.61 -20.61 11.72
CA LYS A 24 -3.66 -21.68 11.42
C LYS A 24 -2.34 -20.94 11.14
N LYS A 25 -1.33 -21.16 11.98
CA LYS A 25 0.07 -20.99 11.61
C LYS A 25 0.28 -21.78 10.32
N SER A 26 -0.07 -21.21 9.19
CA SER A 26 0.05 -21.93 7.95
C SER A 26 1.51 -21.88 7.54
N ASP A 27 2.13 -23.02 7.50
CA ASP A 27 3.40 -23.27 6.82
C ASP A 27 3.36 -22.94 5.31
N TYR A 28 2.35 -22.18 4.87
CA TYR A 28 2.05 -21.90 3.48
C TYR A 28 3.05 -20.95 2.81
N LYS A 29 3.72 -20.10 3.60
CA LYS A 29 4.64 -19.10 3.06
C LYS A 29 5.99 -19.18 3.77
N GLU A 30 7.05 -19.10 3.00
CA GLU A 30 8.39 -18.86 3.51
C GLU A 30 8.73 -17.40 3.28
N CYS A 31 9.21 -16.72 4.31
CA CYS A 31 9.55 -15.30 4.24
C CYS A 31 10.87 -15.03 4.95
N GLN A 32 11.70 -14.19 4.34
CA GLN A 32 12.94 -13.68 4.89
C GLN A 32 12.87 -12.15 4.91
N LEU A 33 13.31 -11.55 6.00
CA LEU A 33 13.46 -10.11 6.16
C LEU A 33 14.94 -9.75 6.20
N ASP A 34 15.30 -8.72 5.45
CA ASP A 34 16.59 -8.04 5.48
C ASP A 34 16.32 -6.59 5.88
N ILE A 35 16.78 -6.20 7.06
CA ILE A 35 16.51 -4.90 7.69
C ILE A 35 17.82 -4.15 7.87
N ALA A 36 17.87 -2.93 7.36
CA ALA A 36 19.00 -2.02 7.47
C ALA A 36 18.54 -0.59 7.80
N ASP A 37 19.48 0.30 8.10
CA ASP A 37 19.19 1.70 8.43
C ASP A 37 18.44 2.47 7.32
N SER A 38 18.45 1.96 6.11
CA SER A 38 17.89 2.63 4.94
C SER A 38 16.69 1.92 4.32
N HIS A 39 16.40 0.66 4.70
CA HIS A 39 15.36 -0.14 4.07
C HIS A 39 14.98 -1.40 4.84
N ILE A 40 13.83 -1.94 4.47
CA ILE A 40 13.40 -3.30 4.76
C ILE A 40 13.12 -4.01 3.43
N LEU A 41 13.79 -5.14 3.20
CA LEU A 41 13.47 -6.05 2.10
C LEU A 41 12.80 -7.30 2.67
N MET A 42 11.58 -7.58 2.24
CA MET A 42 10.90 -8.83 2.47
C MET A 42 10.91 -9.64 1.16
N LYS A 43 11.30 -10.88 1.21
CA LYS A 43 11.23 -11.81 0.07
C LYS A 43 10.81 -13.19 0.53
N GLY A 44 10.09 -13.89 -0.32
CA GLY A 44 9.63 -15.22 0.03
C GLY A 44 8.94 -15.93 -1.12
N ARG A 45 8.32 -17.05 -0.77
CA ARG A 45 7.52 -17.85 -1.70
C ARG A 45 6.31 -18.47 -1.02
N VAL A 46 5.30 -18.75 -1.80
CA VAL A 46 4.13 -19.55 -1.41
C VAL A 46 4.45 -21.02 -1.69
N LYS A 47 4.35 -21.89 -0.68
CA LYS A 47 4.87 -23.28 -0.76
C LYS A 47 4.08 -24.21 -1.68
N ASP A 48 2.77 -23.98 -1.82
CA ASP A 48 1.89 -24.86 -2.59
C ASP A 48 2.12 -24.75 -4.10
N ASN A 49 2.48 -23.58 -4.57
CA ASN A 49 2.60 -23.28 -6.00
C ASN A 49 3.90 -22.58 -6.37
N ASP A 50 4.81 -22.40 -5.40
CA ASP A 50 6.13 -21.77 -5.55
C ASP A 50 6.09 -20.33 -6.10
N LEU A 51 4.95 -19.61 -5.92
CA LEU A 51 4.85 -18.21 -6.27
C LEU A 51 5.84 -17.39 -5.43
N GLN A 52 6.78 -16.75 -6.10
CA GLN A 52 7.74 -15.87 -5.45
C GLN A 52 7.18 -14.46 -5.28
N PHE A 53 7.50 -13.83 -4.17
CA PHE A 53 7.15 -12.45 -3.89
C PHE A 53 8.30 -11.70 -3.25
N ALA A 54 8.33 -10.39 -3.47
CA ALA A 54 9.21 -9.48 -2.76
C ALA A 54 8.52 -8.13 -2.54
N SER A 55 8.81 -7.51 -1.41
CA SER A 55 8.52 -6.10 -1.17
C SER A 55 9.76 -5.39 -0.64
N TYR A 56 9.92 -4.15 -1.01
CA TYR A 56 11.03 -3.31 -0.59
C TYR A 56 10.48 -1.97 -0.12
N LEU A 57 10.75 -1.66 1.13
CA LEU A 57 10.40 -0.40 1.77
C LEU A 57 11.66 0.38 2.08
N ALA A 58 11.73 1.61 1.64
CA ALA A 58 12.79 2.54 2.03
C ALA A 58 12.18 3.88 2.44
N TRP A 59 12.94 4.72 3.11
CA TRP A 59 12.49 6.00 3.63
C TRP A 59 13.47 7.13 3.38
N GLN A 60 12.98 8.33 3.51
CA GLN A 60 13.72 9.58 3.63
C GLN A 60 13.16 10.33 4.83
N THR A 61 14.01 10.69 5.76
CA THR A 61 13.65 11.39 7.00
C THR A 61 14.84 12.19 7.51
N ASP A 62 14.58 13.17 8.33
CA ASP A 62 15.57 13.93 9.11
C ASP A 62 15.68 13.44 10.56
N GLY A 63 14.89 12.43 10.94
CA GLY A 63 14.90 11.84 12.28
C GLY A 63 16.02 10.82 12.52
N ASP A 64 16.23 10.50 13.78
CA ASP A 64 17.16 9.46 14.22
C ASP A 64 16.59 8.07 13.91
N ILE A 65 17.41 7.21 13.30
CA ILE A 65 17.02 5.87 12.90
C ILE A 65 17.66 4.84 13.82
N ARG A 66 16.85 3.92 14.35
CA ARG A 66 17.31 2.77 15.15
C ARG A 66 16.74 1.47 14.60
N VAL A 67 17.62 0.61 14.11
CA VAL A 67 17.25 -0.73 13.66
C VAL A 67 17.14 -1.68 14.85
N ARG A 68 16.08 -2.47 14.88
CA ARG A 68 15.87 -3.61 15.76
C ARG A 68 15.83 -4.88 14.90
N SER A 69 15.75 -6.04 15.55
CA SER A 69 15.74 -7.34 14.83
C SER A 69 14.60 -7.49 13.82
N ASP A 70 13.47 -6.86 14.04
CA ASP A 70 12.21 -7.03 13.29
C ASP A 70 11.58 -5.71 12.85
N LYS A 71 12.13 -4.57 13.25
CA LYS A 71 11.55 -3.25 13.02
C LYS A 71 12.56 -2.12 12.99
N VAL A 72 12.12 -0.99 12.46
CA VAL A 72 12.89 0.26 12.45
C VAL A 72 12.11 1.32 13.21
N GLN A 73 12.79 1.99 14.14
CA GLN A 73 12.26 3.15 14.86
C GLN A 73 12.83 4.43 14.26
N ILE A 74 11.99 5.41 14.04
CA ILE A 74 12.36 6.76 13.63
C ILE A 74 11.86 7.72 14.72
N SER A 75 12.75 8.55 15.24
CA SER A 75 12.47 9.47 16.35
C SER A 75 12.90 10.89 16.03
N GLY A 76 12.15 11.86 16.53
CA GLY A 76 12.46 13.27 16.39
C GLY A 76 12.38 13.80 14.97
N ALA A 77 11.69 13.13 14.08
CA ALA A 77 11.56 13.52 12.67
C ALA A 77 10.60 14.69 12.48
N SER A 78 10.96 15.67 11.63
CA SER A 78 10.01 16.67 11.15
C SER A 78 9.25 16.18 9.92
N TYR A 79 9.81 15.21 9.18
CA TYR A 79 9.14 14.54 8.07
C TYR A 79 9.60 13.09 7.91
N ALA A 80 8.77 12.28 7.29
CA ALA A 80 9.13 10.95 6.81
C ALA A 80 8.39 10.61 5.52
N ASN A 81 9.14 10.35 4.47
CA ASN A 81 8.62 9.84 3.20
C ASN A 81 8.93 8.34 3.11
N LEU A 82 7.91 7.52 2.96
CA LEU A 82 8.02 6.08 2.82
C LEU A 82 7.78 5.67 1.36
N PHE A 83 8.70 4.89 0.79
CA PHE A 83 8.63 4.40 -0.57
C PHE A 83 8.54 2.88 -0.55
N LEU A 84 7.39 2.34 -0.93
CA LEU A 84 7.11 0.91 -0.94
C LEU A 84 6.89 0.42 -2.37
N ALA A 85 7.53 -0.68 -2.72
CA ALA A 85 7.20 -1.46 -3.91
C ALA A 85 7.08 -2.94 -3.55
N ALA A 86 6.08 -3.60 -4.13
CA ALA A 86 5.87 -5.03 -3.99
C ALA A 86 5.59 -5.67 -5.35
N LYS A 87 6.10 -6.88 -5.55
CA LYS A 87 5.90 -7.66 -6.77
C LYS A 87 5.87 -9.16 -6.51
N THR A 88 5.30 -9.87 -7.46
CA THR A 88 5.39 -11.32 -7.58
C THR A 88 5.99 -11.70 -8.95
N ASP A 89 6.38 -12.94 -9.11
CA ASP A 89 6.79 -13.50 -10.41
C ASP A 89 5.61 -13.97 -11.28
N PHE A 90 4.38 -13.69 -10.86
CA PHE A 90 3.19 -14.07 -11.62
C PHE A 90 3.20 -13.50 -13.04
N ALA A 91 2.82 -14.35 -13.99
CA ALA A 91 2.56 -13.99 -15.39
C ALA A 91 1.25 -14.58 -15.85
N GLN A 92 0.42 -13.82 -16.53
CA GLN A 92 -0.81 -14.33 -17.13
C GLN A 92 -0.49 -15.10 -18.43
N ASN A 93 0.31 -16.17 -18.30
CA ASN A 93 0.74 -17.00 -19.42
C ASN A 93 0.83 -18.47 -18.99
N PRO A 94 -0.11 -19.34 -19.44
CA PRO A 94 -0.11 -20.76 -19.12
C PRO A 94 1.16 -21.49 -19.60
N ALA A 95 1.71 -21.12 -20.78
CA ALA A 95 2.89 -21.76 -21.35
C ALA A 95 4.14 -21.59 -20.48
N SER A 96 4.20 -20.57 -19.64
CA SER A 96 5.27 -20.35 -18.67
C SER A 96 4.91 -20.85 -17.26
N ASN A 97 3.87 -21.67 -17.13
CA ASN A 97 3.30 -22.08 -15.85
C ASN A 97 2.98 -20.89 -14.93
N TYR A 98 2.46 -19.81 -15.52
CA TYR A 98 2.12 -18.55 -14.83
C TYR A 98 3.28 -17.90 -14.10
N ARG A 99 4.53 -18.09 -14.55
CA ARG A 99 5.75 -17.54 -13.93
C ARG A 99 6.57 -16.72 -14.90
N LYS A 100 7.19 -15.66 -14.37
CA LYS A 100 8.26 -14.91 -15.04
C LYS A 100 9.61 -15.30 -14.42
N LYS A 101 10.60 -15.58 -15.26
CA LYS A 101 11.99 -15.77 -14.81
C LYS A 101 12.64 -14.40 -14.61
N ILE A 102 12.40 -13.76 -13.48
CA ILE A 102 12.89 -12.43 -13.15
C ILE A 102 13.44 -12.38 -11.73
N ASP A 103 14.41 -11.53 -11.48
CA ASP A 103 14.83 -11.18 -10.12
C ASP A 103 13.87 -10.12 -9.55
N ILE A 104 12.86 -10.57 -8.79
CA ILE A 104 11.82 -9.72 -8.22
C ILE A 104 12.42 -8.77 -7.18
N ALA A 105 13.35 -9.27 -6.36
CA ALA A 105 13.99 -8.45 -5.32
C ALA A 105 14.75 -7.29 -5.92
N LYS A 106 15.47 -7.53 -7.04
CA LYS A 106 16.13 -6.47 -7.80
C LYS A 106 15.12 -5.47 -8.35
N GLN A 107 14.01 -5.95 -8.94
CA GLN A 107 13.01 -5.06 -9.53
C GLN A 107 12.35 -4.13 -8.51
N VAL A 108 11.98 -4.62 -7.32
CA VAL A 108 11.38 -3.77 -6.29
C VAL A 108 12.38 -2.76 -5.74
N LYS A 109 13.65 -3.13 -5.59
CA LYS A 109 14.73 -2.20 -5.22
C LYS A 109 14.90 -1.09 -6.25
N ASP A 110 14.98 -1.44 -7.53
CA ASP A 110 15.14 -0.47 -8.63
C ASP A 110 13.95 0.50 -8.72
N LEU A 111 12.72 0.01 -8.52
CA LEU A 111 11.51 0.84 -8.48
C LEU A 111 11.56 1.87 -7.34
N VAL A 112 11.88 1.42 -6.13
CA VAL A 112 11.97 2.31 -4.96
C VAL A 112 13.12 3.31 -5.11
N LYS A 113 14.29 2.86 -5.63
CA LYS A 113 15.40 3.76 -5.92
C LYS A 113 14.96 4.88 -6.86
N THR A 114 14.33 4.53 -7.98
CA THR A 114 13.81 5.51 -8.95
C THR A 114 12.77 6.45 -8.31
N ALA A 115 11.91 5.94 -7.46
CA ALA A 115 10.92 6.76 -6.76
C ALA A 115 11.58 7.75 -5.79
N LYS A 116 12.58 7.30 -5.01
CA LYS A 116 13.36 8.18 -4.12
C LYS A 116 14.10 9.28 -4.88
N GLU A 117 14.70 8.94 -6.03
CA GLU A 117 15.41 9.91 -6.88
C GLU A 117 14.47 10.99 -7.43
N LYS A 118 13.23 10.65 -7.74
CA LYS A 118 12.21 11.64 -8.16
C LYS A 118 11.72 12.50 -7.01
N GLY A 119 11.66 11.95 -5.81
CA GLY A 119 11.16 12.62 -4.61
C GLY A 119 9.64 12.76 -4.54
N TYR A 120 9.16 13.02 -3.34
CA TYR A 120 7.72 13.09 -3.03
C TYR A 120 6.95 14.08 -3.91
N THR A 121 7.46 15.30 -4.05
CA THR A 121 6.76 16.39 -4.77
C THR A 121 6.51 16.02 -6.24
N GLN A 122 7.53 15.50 -6.93
CA GLN A 122 7.37 15.12 -8.34
C GLN A 122 6.44 13.90 -8.49
N LEU A 123 6.54 12.91 -7.59
CA LEU A 123 5.66 11.75 -7.61
C LEU A 123 4.22 12.15 -7.38
N LYS A 124 3.95 13.04 -6.41
CA LYS A 124 2.61 13.56 -6.12
C LYS A 124 2.03 14.31 -7.33
N SER A 125 2.80 15.22 -7.92
CA SER A 125 2.35 16.00 -9.10
C SER A 125 1.94 15.07 -10.25
N ARG A 126 2.80 14.13 -10.61
CA ARG A 126 2.52 13.14 -11.66
C ARG A 126 1.30 12.27 -11.35
N HIS A 127 1.16 11.81 -10.10
CA HIS A 127 0.00 11.04 -9.68
C HIS A 127 -1.30 11.85 -9.83
N VAL A 128 -1.29 13.09 -9.37
CA VAL A 128 -2.46 13.98 -9.47
C VAL A 128 -2.83 14.24 -10.94
N GLU A 129 -1.85 14.54 -11.80
CA GLU A 129 -2.09 14.76 -13.24
C GLU A 129 -2.69 13.51 -13.92
N ASP A 130 -2.10 12.35 -13.71
CA ASP A 130 -2.57 11.08 -14.28
C ASP A 130 -3.97 10.72 -13.78
N TYR A 131 -4.19 10.84 -12.48
CA TYR A 131 -5.47 10.56 -11.86
C TYR A 131 -6.58 11.51 -12.34
N GLN A 132 -6.33 12.82 -12.35
CA GLN A 132 -7.30 13.82 -12.76
C GLN A 132 -7.70 13.66 -14.23
N ALA A 133 -6.77 13.28 -15.09
CA ALA A 133 -7.05 13.01 -16.51
C ALA A 133 -8.10 11.92 -16.71
N LEU A 134 -8.23 11.00 -15.79
CA LEU A 134 -9.25 9.94 -15.80
C LEU A 134 -10.48 10.30 -14.97
N PHE A 135 -10.25 10.77 -13.76
CA PHE A 135 -11.33 11.03 -12.79
C PHE A 135 -12.30 12.12 -13.20
N GLN A 136 -11.78 13.21 -13.79
CA GLN A 136 -12.59 14.35 -14.22
C GLN A 136 -13.48 14.08 -15.45
N ARG A 137 -13.36 12.90 -16.09
CA ARG A 137 -14.21 12.55 -17.24
C ARG A 137 -15.65 12.27 -16.87
N VAL A 138 -15.92 11.98 -15.62
CA VAL A 138 -17.26 11.69 -15.11
C VAL A 138 -17.46 12.47 -13.82
N GLN A 139 -18.58 13.15 -13.71
CA GLN A 139 -19.03 13.84 -12.51
C GLN A 139 -20.45 13.40 -12.21
N LEU A 140 -20.75 13.09 -10.97
CA LEU A 140 -22.08 12.88 -10.44
C LEU A 140 -22.41 14.05 -9.52
N ASP A 141 -23.52 14.70 -9.78
CA ASP A 141 -24.10 15.75 -8.96
C ASP A 141 -25.57 15.40 -8.74
N LEU A 142 -25.94 15.12 -7.51
CA LEU A 142 -27.31 14.79 -7.10
C LEU A 142 -27.99 15.99 -6.40
N GLY A 143 -27.37 17.15 -6.45
CA GLY A 143 -27.85 18.36 -5.79
C GLY A 143 -27.64 18.34 -4.28
N ALA A 144 -26.62 17.61 -3.81
CA ALA A 144 -26.24 17.66 -2.41
C ALA A 144 -25.87 19.09 -2.00
N ASN A 145 -26.31 19.51 -0.84
CA ASN A 145 -25.79 20.73 -0.24
C ASN A 145 -24.32 20.51 0.15
N ASP A 146 -23.52 21.58 0.24
CA ASP A 146 -22.16 21.55 0.75
C ASP A 146 -22.14 21.11 2.24
N ASP A 147 -22.41 19.84 2.45
CA ASP A 147 -22.44 19.23 3.78
C ASP A 147 -21.00 18.96 4.22
N ILE A 148 -20.59 19.64 5.30
CA ILE A 148 -19.27 19.51 5.91
C ILE A 148 -19.21 18.40 6.97
N SER A 149 -20.26 17.59 7.08
CA SER A 149 -20.33 16.46 8.03
C SER A 149 -19.24 15.42 7.72
N THR A 150 -18.80 14.73 8.76
CA THR A 150 -17.88 13.61 8.58
C THR A 150 -18.59 12.44 7.90
N THR A 151 -17.82 11.57 7.22
CA THR A 151 -18.38 10.35 6.60
C THR A 151 -19.13 9.49 7.62
N ASP A 152 -18.64 9.42 8.87
CA ASP A 152 -19.29 8.68 9.95
C ASP A 152 -20.66 9.28 10.32
N ASP A 153 -20.78 10.60 10.31
CA ASP A 153 -22.04 11.29 10.59
C ASP A 153 -23.02 11.12 9.43
N LEU A 154 -22.56 11.23 8.19
CA LEU A 154 -23.37 10.95 6.99
C LEU A 154 -23.91 9.51 6.99
N LEU A 155 -23.10 8.53 7.40
CA LEU A 155 -23.52 7.13 7.50
C LEU A 155 -24.54 6.91 8.61
N LYS A 156 -24.34 7.52 9.80
CA LYS A 156 -25.25 7.35 10.95
C LYS A 156 -26.63 7.98 10.71
N ASN A 157 -26.65 9.10 9.98
CA ASN A 157 -27.84 9.89 9.76
C ASN A 157 -28.39 9.71 8.33
N TYR A 158 -28.03 8.64 7.64
CA TYR A 158 -28.47 8.40 6.27
C TYR A 158 -29.98 8.16 6.18
N GLU A 159 -30.63 9.01 5.39
CA GLU A 159 -32.05 8.86 5.00
C GLU A 159 -32.13 8.88 3.47
N PRO A 160 -32.88 7.95 2.81
CA PRO A 160 -32.89 7.81 1.35
C PRO A 160 -33.29 9.06 0.58
N GLN A 161 -34.05 9.97 1.16
CA GLN A 161 -34.53 11.21 0.53
C GLN A 161 -33.55 12.39 0.74
N GLU A 162 -32.59 12.27 1.66
CA GLU A 162 -31.68 13.34 2.06
C GLU A 162 -30.21 12.89 2.00
N GLY A 163 -29.95 11.69 1.49
CA GLY A 163 -28.64 11.04 1.49
C GLY A 163 -27.71 11.40 0.34
N GLN A 164 -28.06 12.42 -0.50
CA GLN A 164 -27.34 12.75 -1.74
C GLN A 164 -25.83 12.96 -1.52
N ALA A 165 -25.45 13.63 -0.43
CA ALA A 165 -24.03 13.88 -0.12
C ALA A 165 -23.24 12.58 0.11
N LEU A 166 -23.80 11.61 0.82
CA LEU A 166 -23.20 10.31 1.02
C LEU A 166 -23.16 9.49 -0.28
N GLU A 167 -24.22 9.54 -1.07
CA GLU A 167 -24.32 8.82 -2.34
C GLU A 167 -23.31 9.33 -3.37
N GLU A 168 -23.15 10.65 -3.49
CA GLU A 168 -22.11 11.27 -4.31
C GLU A 168 -20.71 10.88 -3.83
N LEU A 169 -20.46 10.98 -2.52
CA LEU A 169 -19.20 10.58 -1.91
C LEU A 169 -18.88 9.12 -2.20
N PHE A 170 -19.85 8.22 -2.02
CA PHE A 170 -19.71 6.79 -2.26
C PHE A 170 -19.41 6.49 -3.75
N PHE A 171 -20.10 7.15 -4.66
CA PHE A 171 -19.84 7.05 -6.08
C PHE A 171 -18.42 7.51 -6.45
N GLN A 172 -17.98 8.67 -5.93
CA GLN A 172 -16.65 9.20 -6.21
C GLN A 172 -15.56 8.32 -5.61
N TYR A 173 -15.76 7.84 -4.37
CA TYR A 173 -14.83 6.94 -3.71
C TYR A 173 -14.68 5.59 -4.44
N GLY A 174 -15.78 5.04 -4.97
CA GLY A 174 -15.75 3.79 -5.75
C GLY A 174 -15.03 3.90 -7.10
N ARG A 175 -14.77 5.12 -7.57
CA ARG A 175 -14.01 5.40 -8.80
C ARG A 175 -12.52 5.70 -8.54
N TYR A 176 -12.17 5.96 -7.28
CA TYR A 176 -10.79 6.17 -6.86
C TYR A 176 -10.08 4.81 -6.74
#